data_e01681a925a1d22155993edab965244f
#
_entry.id   e01681a925a1d22155993edab965244f
#
_cell.length_a   1.000
_cell.length_b   1.000
_cell.length_c   1.000
_cell.angle_alpha   90.00
_cell.angle_beta   90.00
_cell.angle_gamma   90.00
#
_symmetry.space_group_name_H-M   'P 1'
#
loop_
_entity.id
_entity.type
_entity.pdbx_description
1 polymer ?
#
loop_
_entity_poly.entity_id
_entity_poly.type
_entity_poly.pdbx_seq_one_letter_code
_entity_poly.pdbx_strand_id
1 'polypeptide(L)'
;MPSEASVDPLDARIIRLFTHEPGVGVLGASRRLGVARGTVQARLDRLVERGVIRSFAPQLDPAALGYPVTAFCTLEIRQGRGHGPVVEHLTAIPEVLEAHTITGSGDLLIRMVARDNADLQRVIDLVVDDAHVVRASTAISLATRIDHRTAPLLAAAADVPPEPSA
;
A
#
# COMPACT_ATOMS: atom_id res chain seq x y z
N MET A 1 -3.12 9.66 -22.20
CA MET A 1 -4.40 10.28 -21.86
C MET A 1 -4.39 10.57 -20.38
N PRO A 2 -4.42 11.81 -19.90
CA PRO A 2 -4.59 12.06 -18.48
C PRO A 2 -5.98 11.58 -18.10
N SER A 3 -6.03 10.62 -17.19
CA SER A 3 -7.25 10.12 -16.58
C SER A 3 -7.98 11.30 -15.92
N GLU A 4 -9.28 11.45 -16.17
CA GLU A 4 -10.21 12.34 -15.44
C GLU A 4 -10.37 11.91 -13.96
N ALA A 5 -9.28 11.66 -13.28
CA ALA A 5 -9.25 11.36 -11.87
C ALA A 5 -9.24 12.64 -11.03
N SER A 6 -10.03 13.63 -11.43
CA SER A 6 -10.20 14.84 -10.63
C SER A 6 -10.98 14.47 -9.36
N VAL A 7 -10.28 14.52 -8.22
CA VAL A 7 -10.88 14.51 -6.89
C VAL A 7 -11.31 15.95 -6.61
N ASP A 8 -12.60 16.19 -6.49
CA ASP A 8 -13.09 17.54 -6.19
C ASP A 8 -12.93 17.88 -4.67
N PRO A 9 -13.08 19.15 -4.26
CA PRO A 9 -12.91 19.54 -2.87
C PRO A 9 -13.82 18.80 -1.88
N LEU A 10 -15.02 18.39 -2.28
CA LEU A 10 -15.93 17.63 -1.43
C LEU A 10 -15.46 16.17 -1.30
N ASP A 11 -15.00 15.57 -2.39
CA ASP A 11 -14.39 14.24 -2.39
C ASP A 11 -13.19 14.20 -1.44
N ALA A 12 -12.32 15.22 -1.51
CA ALA A 12 -11.16 15.35 -0.61
C ALA A 12 -11.56 15.45 0.86
N ARG A 13 -12.59 16.23 1.18
CA ARG A 13 -13.13 16.34 2.55
C ARG A 13 -13.71 15.02 3.05
N ILE A 14 -14.42 14.30 2.20
CA ILE A 14 -14.97 12.97 2.52
C ILE A 14 -13.81 12.00 2.81
N ILE A 15 -12.84 11.89 1.93
CA ILE A 15 -11.68 10.99 2.08
C ILE A 15 -10.92 11.32 3.37
N ARG A 16 -10.61 12.60 3.63
CA ARG A 16 -9.93 13.02 4.87
C ARG A 16 -10.70 12.57 6.11
N LEU A 17 -12.02 12.82 6.14
CA LEU A 17 -12.83 12.45 7.29
C LEU A 17 -12.79 10.94 7.55
N PHE A 18 -12.93 10.10 6.52
CA PHE A 18 -12.86 8.64 6.67
C PHE A 18 -11.44 8.15 6.98
N THR A 19 -10.41 8.89 6.58
CA THR A 19 -9.02 8.56 6.94
C THR A 19 -8.76 8.80 8.43
N HIS A 20 -9.23 9.91 8.98
CA HIS A 20 -9.04 10.25 10.40
C HIS A 20 -10.02 9.53 11.33
N GLU A 21 -11.21 9.21 10.83
CA GLU A 21 -12.28 8.59 11.59
C GLU A 21 -12.92 7.44 10.79
N PRO A 22 -12.24 6.30 10.68
CA PRO A 22 -12.74 5.16 9.90
C PRO A 22 -14.13 4.66 10.33
N GLY A 23 -14.47 4.84 11.61
CA GLY A 23 -15.76 4.44 12.19
C GLY A 23 -16.89 5.47 12.06
N VAL A 24 -16.68 6.62 11.41
CA VAL A 24 -17.67 7.71 11.37
C VAL A 24 -18.97 7.32 10.67
N GLY A 25 -18.93 6.42 9.70
CA GLY A 25 -20.05 6.01 8.87
C GLY A 25 -20.67 7.15 8.04
N VAL A 26 -21.52 6.79 7.08
CA VAL A 26 -22.10 7.77 6.13
C VAL A 26 -22.97 8.83 6.82
N LEU A 27 -23.74 8.44 7.85
CA LEU A 27 -24.59 9.37 8.59
C LEU A 27 -23.76 10.36 9.41
N GLY A 28 -22.73 9.89 10.08
CA GLY A 28 -21.81 10.75 10.82
C GLY A 28 -21.10 11.72 9.90
N ALA A 29 -20.60 11.23 8.77
CA ALA A 29 -19.93 12.04 7.75
C ALA A 29 -20.87 13.12 7.16
N SER A 30 -22.13 12.80 6.86
CA SER A 30 -23.09 13.77 6.34
C SER A 30 -23.33 14.93 7.31
N ARG A 31 -23.44 14.63 8.60
CA ARG A 31 -23.62 15.66 9.66
C ARG A 31 -22.39 16.55 9.79
N ARG A 32 -21.17 15.98 9.80
CA ARG A 32 -19.93 16.73 9.95
C ARG A 32 -19.59 17.58 8.73
N LEU A 33 -19.88 17.08 7.55
CA LEU A 33 -19.61 17.79 6.29
C LEU A 33 -20.70 18.76 5.89
N GLY A 34 -21.88 18.71 6.53
CA GLY A 34 -23.02 19.55 6.21
C GLY A 34 -23.65 19.24 4.85
N VAL A 35 -23.61 17.97 4.41
CA VAL A 35 -24.16 17.52 3.13
C VAL A 35 -25.16 16.38 3.32
N ALA A 36 -26.08 16.17 2.37
CA ALA A 36 -27.07 15.10 2.45
C ALA A 36 -26.39 13.72 2.50
N ARG A 37 -27.00 12.79 3.28
CA ARG A 37 -26.51 11.40 3.40
C ARG A 37 -26.35 10.72 2.04
N GLY A 38 -27.32 10.89 1.14
CA GLY A 38 -27.26 10.32 -0.21
C GLY A 38 -26.10 10.87 -1.04
N THR A 39 -25.73 12.15 -0.81
CA THR A 39 -24.56 12.75 -1.48
C THR A 39 -23.27 12.10 -1.02
N VAL A 40 -23.10 11.88 0.30
CA VAL A 40 -21.90 11.19 0.83
C VAL A 40 -21.80 9.78 0.27
N GLN A 41 -22.92 9.02 0.32
CA GLN A 41 -22.94 7.64 -0.20
C GLN A 41 -22.56 7.58 -1.68
N ALA A 42 -23.26 8.35 -2.52
CA ALA A 42 -22.99 8.36 -3.97
C ALA A 42 -21.54 8.77 -4.31
N ARG A 43 -20.95 9.67 -3.51
CA ARG A 43 -19.55 10.05 -3.66
C ARG A 43 -18.59 8.93 -3.28
N LEU A 44 -18.83 8.25 -2.16
CA LEU A 44 -18.01 7.11 -1.75
C LEU A 44 -18.08 5.98 -2.78
N ASP A 45 -19.28 5.64 -3.26
CA ASP A 45 -19.46 4.59 -4.26
C ASP A 45 -18.66 4.92 -5.54
N ARG A 46 -18.78 6.15 -6.03
CA ARG A 46 -18.01 6.61 -7.20
C ARG A 46 -16.49 6.61 -6.98
N LEU A 47 -16.00 6.98 -5.78
CA LEU A 47 -14.58 6.96 -5.45
C LEU A 47 -14.04 5.52 -5.40
N VAL A 48 -14.84 4.58 -4.95
CA VAL A 48 -14.50 3.14 -4.96
C VAL A 48 -14.51 2.60 -6.40
N GLU A 49 -15.56 2.86 -7.16
CA GLU A 49 -15.67 2.42 -8.57
C GLU A 49 -14.49 2.93 -9.42
N ARG A 50 -14.05 4.17 -9.18
CA ARG A 50 -12.90 4.78 -9.86
C ARG A 50 -11.55 4.32 -9.30
N GLY A 51 -11.52 3.51 -8.27
CA GLY A 51 -10.30 3.02 -7.63
C GLY A 51 -9.52 4.09 -6.85
N VAL A 52 -10.10 5.27 -6.60
CA VAL A 52 -9.50 6.31 -5.72
C VAL A 52 -9.46 5.81 -4.28
N ILE A 53 -10.54 5.21 -3.81
CA ILE A 53 -10.58 4.45 -2.56
C ILE A 53 -10.44 2.96 -2.91
N ARG A 54 -9.34 2.36 -2.54
CA ARG A 54 -9.04 0.95 -2.84
C ARG A 54 -9.68 -0.01 -1.84
N SER A 55 -9.82 0.41 -0.58
CA SER A 55 -10.36 -0.43 0.51
C SER A 55 -10.73 0.44 1.71
N PHE A 56 -11.68 -0.05 2.51
CA PHE A 56 -11.98 0.41 3.87
C PHE A 56 -11.46 -0.58 4.93
N ALA A 57 -10.62 -1.55 4.53
CA ALA A 57 -10.03 -2.49 5.46
C ALA A 57 -9.10 -1.76 6.45
N PRO A 58 -9.01 -2.22 7.70
CA PRO A 58 -8.06 -1.68 8.67
C PRO A 58 -6.64 -1.87 8.17
N GLN A 59 -5.78 -0.91 8.48
CA GLN A 59 -4.34 -1.08 8.31
C GLN A 59 -3.80 -1.89 9.48
N LEU A 60 -3.00 -2.91 9.18
CA LEU A 60 -2.38 -3.76 10.18
C LEU A 60 -0.90 -3.38 10.32
N ASP A 61 -0.43 -3.33 11.56
CA ASP A 61 0.98 -3.16 11.87
C ASP A 61 1.65 -4.54 11.98
N PRO A 62 2.59 -4.88 11.07
CA PRO A 62 3.30 -6.14 11.13
C PRO A 62 4.05 -6.35 12.46
N ALA A 63 4.61 -5.29 13.06
CA ALA A 63 5.31 -5.39 14.33
C ALA A 63 4.37 -5.80 15.47
N ALA A 64 3.14 -5.24 15.51
CA ALA A 64 2.11 -5.62 16.46
C ALA A 64 1.61 -7.07 16.26
N LEU A 65 1.75 -7.60 15.05
CA LEU A 65 1.46 -9.00 14.71
C LEU A 65 2.63 -9.95 15.01
N GLY A 66 3.75 -9.44 15.56
CA GLY A 66 4.92 -10.23 15.90
C GLY A 66 5.98 -10.32 14.80
N TYR A 67 5.93 -9.45 13.78
CA TYR A 67 6.91 -9.36 12.68
C TYR A 67 7.61 -7.98 12.68
N PRO A 68 8.48 -7.70 13.67
CA PRO A 68 9.11 -6.38 13.80
C PRO A 68 10.24 -6.13 12.80
N VAL A 69 10.80 -7.17 12.18
CA VAL A 69 11.88 -7.02 11.21
C VAL A 69 11.28 -6.76 9.83
N THR A 70 11.66 -5.66 9.19
CA THR A 70 11.31 -5.36 7.80
C THR A 70 12.56 -5.42 6.93
N ALA A 71 12.47 -6.05 5.78
CA ALA A 71 13.54 -6.10 4.79
C ALA A 71 13.01 -5.81 3.38
N PHE A 72 13.88 -5.25 2.55
CA PHE A 72 13.67 -5.08 1.12
C PHE A 72 14.64 -5.98 0.37
N CYS A 73 14.11 -6.76 -0.56
CA CYS A 73 14.93 -7.65 -1.35
C CYS A 73 14.75 -7.36 -2.84
N THR A 74 15.86 -7.13 -3.52
CA THR A 74 15.90 -7.00 -4.98
C THR A 74 16.21 -8.36 -5.57
N LEU A 75 15.38 -8.82 -6.52
CA LEU A 75 15.53 -10.09 -7.19
C LEU A 75 15.90 -9.87 -8.65
N GLU A 76 16.89 -10.64 -9.13
CA GLU A 76 17.14 -10.85 -10.55
C GLU A 76 16.48 -12.18 -10.95
N ILE A 77 15.68 -12.15 -12.01
CA ILE A 77 14.96 -13.33 -12.46
C ILE A 77 15.41 -13.77 -13.86
N ARG A 78 15.28 -15.07 -14.13
CA ARG A 78 15.64 -15.63 -15.43
C ARG A 78 14.65 -15.14 -16.48
N GLN A 79 15.19 -14.49 -17.51
CA GLN A 79 14.43 -14.02 -18.66
C GLN A 79 13.85 -15.19 -19.47
N GLY A 80 12.61 -15.03 -19.97
CA GLY A 80 12.02 -15.98 -20.93
C GLY A 80 10.57 -16.39 -20.67
N ARG A 81 10.03 -16.27 -19.46
CA ARG A 81 8.62 -16.58 -19.13
C ARG A 81 7.87 -15.45 -18.44
N GLY A 82 8.46 -14.24 -18.37
CA GLY A 82 7.88 -13.12 -17.65
C GLY A 82 7.95 -13.28 -16.12
N HIS A 83 7.35 -12.35 -15.40
CA HIS A 83 7.38 -12.30 -13.93
C HIS A 83 6.32 -13.21 -13.26
N GLY A 84 5.35 -13.74 -14.03
CA GLY A 84 4.17 -14.46 -13.54
C GLY A 84 4.49 -15.59 -12.55
N PRO A 85 5.31 -16.59 -12.90
CA PRO A 85 5.62 -17.72 -12.01
C PRO A 85 6.26 -17.28 -10.69
N VAL A 86 7.20 -16.33 -10.73
CA VAL A 86 7.86 -15.81 -9.53
C VAL A 86 6.86 -15.03 -8.66
N VAL A 87 5.99 -14.23 -9.25
CA VAL A 87 4.95 -13.49 -8.50
C VAL A 87 3.96 -14.45 -7.84
N GLU A 88 3.59 -15.54 -8.49
CA GLU A 88 2.74 -16.58 -7.91
C GLU A 88 3.43 -17.24 -6.72
N HIS A 89 4.70 -17.63 -6.86
CA HIS A 89 5.51 -18.16 -5.77
C HIS A 89 5.60 -17.20 -4.57
N LEU A 90 5.94 -15.93 -4.83
CA LEU A 90 6.03 -14.89 -3.79
C LEU A 90 4.69 -14.65 -3.09
N THR A 91 3.58 -14.73 -3.81
CA THR A 91 2.23 -14.56 -3.25
C THR A 91 1.87 -15.66 -2.25
N ALA A 92 2.47 -16.83 -2.37
CA ALA A 92 2.27 -17.93 -1.43
C ALA A 92 3.05 -17.77 -0.11
N ILE A 93 3.97 -16.81 -0.01
CA ILE A 93 4.78 -16.53 1.19
C ILE A 93 4.10 -15.41 1.98
N PRO A 94 3.49 -15.68 3.14
CA PRO A 94 2.73 -14.67 3.91
C PRO A 94 3.57 -13.48 4.36
N GLU A 95 4.86 -13.69 4.57
CA GLU A 95 5.80 -12.64 5.00
C GLU A 95 6.18 -11.68 3.85
N VAL A 96 5.89 -12.01 2.60
CA VAL A 96 6.06 -11.09 1.46
C VAL A 96 4.82 -10.20 1.37
N LEU A 97 4.99 -8.92 1.66
CA LEU A 97 3.89 -7.96 1.74
C LEU A 97 3.67 -7.19 0.43
N GLU A 98 4.73 -6.97 -0.33
CA GLU A 98 4.68 -6.21 -1.59
C GLU A 98 5.68 -6.75 -2.58
N ALA A 99 5.36 -6.68 -3.87
CA ALA A 99 6.26 -6.98 -4.97
C ALA A 99 6.06 -5.96 -6.10
N HIS A 100 7.15 -5.38 -6.58
CA HIS A 100 7.14 -4.37 -7.63
C HIS A 100 8.13 -4.75 -8.73
N THR A 101 7.71 -4.68 -9.98
CA THR A 101 8.67 -4.69 -11.09
C THR A 101 9.42 -3.36 -11.10
N ILE A 102 10.73 -3.44 -11.18
CA ILE A 102 11.60 -2.25 -11.14
C ILE A 102 12.49 -2.17 -12.38
N THR A 103 13.05 -1.00 -12.60
CA THR A 103 14.16 -0.77 -13.54
C THR A 103 15.45 -0.63 -12.75
N GLY A 104 16.58 -0.98 -13.34
CA GLY A 104 17.91 -0.84 -12.72
C GLY A 104 18.61 -2.17 -12.47
N SER A 105 19.15 -2.36 -11.26
CA SER A 105 20.00 -3.52 -10.92
C SER A 105 19.25 -4.82 -10.63
N GLY A 106 17.94 -4.86 -10.84
CA GLY A 106 17.14 -6.05 -10.64
C GLY A 106 15.80 -5.94 -11.37
N ASP A 107 15.03 -7.02 -11.35
CA ASP A 107 13.75 -7.15 -12.04
C ASP A 107 12.56 -6.91 -11.11
N LEU A 108 12.67 -7.37 -9.85
CA LEU A 108 11.65 -7.21 -8.82
C LEU A 108 12.25 -6.63 -7.54
N LEU A 109 11.50 -5.74 -6.89
CA LEU A 109 11.73 -5.31 -5.52
C LEU A 109 10.59 -5.82 -4.66
N ILE A 110 10.89 -6.56 -3.60
CA ILE A 110 9.91 -7.04 -2.65
C ILE A 110 10.13 -6.41 -1.28
N ARG A 111 9.03 -6.19 -0.55
CA ARG A 111 9.06 -5.89 0.88
C ARG A 111 8.59 -7.11 1.65
N MET A 112 9.38 -7.55 2.61
CA MET A 112 9.07 -8.70 3.45
C MET A 112 9.30 -8.38 4.92
N VAL A 113 8.68 -9.17 5.78
CA VAL A 113 8.77 -9.04 7.23
C VAL A 113 9.19 -10.37 7.86
N ALA A 114 9.73 -10.30 9.08
CA ALA A 114 10.12 -11.48 9.84
C ALA A 114 10.00 -11.21 11.34
N ARG A 115 9.98 -12.28 12.13
CA ARG A 115 9.90 -12.23 13.60
C ARG A 115 11.22 -11.81 14.23
N ASP A 116 12.31 -12.25 13.63
CA ASP A 116 13.69 -11.97 14.04
C ASP A 116 14.63 -12.21 12.85
N ASN A 117 15.95 -12.10 13.09
CA ASN A 117 16.96 -12.31 12.05
C ASN A 117 17.04 -13.78 11.59
N ALA A 118 16.77 -14.74 12.47
CA ALA A 118 16.79 -16.15 12.08
C ALA A 118 15.57 -16.49 11.20
N ASP A 119 14.41 -15.94 11.54
CA ASP A 119 13.20 -16.04 10.73
C ASP A 119 13.35 -15.30 9.39
N LEU A 120 14.06 -14.17 9.36
CA LEU A 120 14.38 -13.48 8.12
C LEU A 120 15.17 -14.35 7.16
N GLN A 121 16.17 -15.11 7.67
CA GLN A 121 16.92 -16.04 6.84
C GLN A 121 16.00 -17.11 6.24
N ARG A 122 15.10 -17.71 7.04
CA ARG A 122 14.09 -18.65 6.55
C ARG A 122 13.22 -18.05 5.44
N VAL A 123 12.76 -16.79 5.60
CA VAL A 123 11.95 -16.11 4.57
C VAL A 123 12.76 -15.89 3.30
N ILE A 124 14.04 -15.49 3.43
CA ILE A 124 14.93 -15.34 2.26
C ILE A 124 15.08 -16.68 1.53
N ASP A 125 15.32 -17.77 2.28
CA ASP A 125 15.47 -19.10 1.69
C ASP A 125 14.20 -19.52 0.93
N LEU A 126 13.00 -19.24 1.47
CA LEU A 126 11.74 -19.45 0.76
C LEU A 126 11.63 -18.61 -0.52
N VAL A 127 12.01 -17.34 -0.47
CA VAL A 127 11.96 -16.43 -1.63
C VAL A 127 12.87 -16.91 -2.76
N VAL A 128 14.04 -17.45 -2.45
CA VAL A 128 15.00 -17.91 -3.46
C VAL A 128 14.81 -19.37 -3.89
N ASP A 129 13.90 -20.10 -3.27
CA ASP A 129 13.59 -21.51 -3.62
C ASP A 129 12.77 -21.64 -4.94
N ASP A 130 12.73 -20.61 -5.74
CA ASP A 130 12.16 -20.63 -7.08
C ASP A 130 13.25 -20.72 -8.15
N ALA A 131 13.11 -21.67 -9.07
CA ALA A 131 14.11 -21.92 -10.13
C ALA A 131 14.33 -20.73 -11.09
N HIS A 132 13.43 -19.73 -11.08
CA HIS A 132 13.54 -18.53 -11.89
C HIS A 132 14.28 -17.40 -11.17
N VAL A 133 14.46 -17.46 -9.84
CA VAL A 133 15.26 -16.49 -9.09
C VAL A 133 16.72 -16.81 -9.29
N VAL A 134 17.46 -15.90 -9.91
CA VAL A 134 18.90 -16.05 -10.21
C VAL A 134 19.73 -15.47 -9.09
N ARG A 135 19.30 -14.35 -8.54
CA ARG A 135 20.00 -13.64 -7.48
C ARG A 135 19.04 -12.85 -6.61
N ALA A 136 19.36 -12.78 -5.32
CA ALA A 136 18.67 -11.96 -4.34
C ALA A 136 19.67 -11.05 -3.61
N SER A 137 19.29 -9.80 -3.41
CA SER A 137 20.06 -8.83 -2.62
C SER A 137 19.12 -8.20 -1.60
N THR A 138 19.39 -8.47 -0.31
CA THR A 138 18.50 -8.06 0.79
C THR A 138 19.12 -6.93 1.60
N ALA A 139 18.31 -5.90 1.88
CA ALA A 139 18.62 -4.81 2.80
C ALA A 139 17.62 -4.82 3.95
N ILE A 140 18.11 -4.85 5.20
CA ILE A 140 17.26 -4.76 6.39
C ILE A 140 16.98 -3.29 6.68
N SER A 141 15.70 -2.96 6.91
CA SER A 141 15.28 -1.63 7.36
C SER A 141 15.63 -1.47 8.84
N LEU A 142 16.52 -0.53 9.15
CA LEU A 142 16.90 -0.23 10.54
C LEU A 142 15.82 0.57 11.25
N ALA A 143 15.09 1.42 10.53
CA ALA A 143 13.96 2.19 11.03
C ALA A 143 13.13 2.73 9.88
N THR A 144 11.81 2.68 9.99
CA THR A 144 10.90 3.41 9.11
C THR A 144 10.87 4.87 9.55
N ARG A 145 11.24 5.79 8.67
CA ARG A 145 11.24 7.24 8.93
C ARG A 145 9.97 7.92 8.45
N ILE A 146 9.37 7.38 7.41
CA ILE A 146 8.09 7.83 6.86
C ILE A 146 7.30 6.57 6.52
N ASP A 147 6.17 6.37 7.16
CA ASP A 147 5.26 5.28 6.83
C ASP A 147 4.62 5.50 5.45
N HIS A 148 4.17 4.39 4.84
CA HIS A 148 3.42 4.49 3.59
C HIS A 148 2.20 5.38 3.77
N ARG A 149 2.12 6.47 3.02
CA ARG A 149 1.04 7.45 3.10
C ARG A 149 0.67 8.00 1.73
N THR A 150 -0.61 8.13 1.48
CA THR A 150 -1.17 8.74 0.26
C THR A 150 -1.93 10.03 0.55
N ALA A 151 -2.28 10.31 1.81
CA ALA A 151 -3.03 11.50 2.22
C ALA A 151 -2.43 12.84 1.73
N PRO A 152 -1.09 13.04 1.72
CA PRO A 152 -0.51 14.26 1.16
C PRO A 152 -0.79 14.48 -0.34
N LEU A 153 -0.92 13.38 -1.11
CA LEU A 153 -1.25 13.47 -2.54
C LEU A 153 -2.67 13.95 -2.77
N LEU A 154 -3.58 13.69 -1.82
CA LEU A 154 -4.97 14.15 -1.90
C LEU A 154 -5.07 15.68 -1.95
N ALA A 155 -4.25 16.38 -1.17
CA ALA A 155 -4.22 17.84 -1.18
C ALA A 155 -3.76 18.38 -2.54
N ALA A 156 -2.70 17.80 -3.10
CA ALA A 156 -2.18 18.16 -4.41
C ALA A 156 -3.14 17.84 -5.57
N ALA A 157 -3.83 16.69 -5.48
CA ALA A 157 -4.78 16.26 -6.52
C ALA A 157 -6.09 17.04 -6.51
N ALA A 158 -6.51 17.57 -5.37
CA ALA A 158 -7.77 18.31 -5.21
C ALA A 158 -7.60 19.85 -5.30
N ASP A 159 -6.36 20.34 -5.51
CA ASP A 159 -6.01 21.78 -5.44
C ASP A 159 -6.51 22.45 -4.14
N VAL A 160 -6.47 21.70 -3.03
CA VAL A 160 -6.93 22.13 -1.71
C VAL A 160 -5.72 22.38 -0.82
N PRO A 161 -5.63 23.53 -0.12
CA PRO A 161 -4.52 23.81 0.79
C PRO A 161 -4.37 22.71 1.84
N PRO A 162 -3.13 22.33 2.24
CA PRO A 162 -2.90 21.40 3.32
C PRO A 162 -3.46 21.95 4.62
N GLU A 163 -4.00 21.08 5.49
CA GLU A 163 -4.39 21.48 6.85
C GLU A 163 -3.15 21.89 7.64
N PRO A 164 -3.27 22.91 8.51
CA PRO A 164 -2.18 23.29 9.42
C PRO A 164 -1.85 22.11 10.34
N SER A 165 -0.57 21.78 10.43
CA SER A 165 -0.07 20.77 11.37
C SER A 165 -0.44 21.16 12.81
N ALA A 166 -1.13 20.26 13.51
CA ALA A 166 -1.44 20.40 14.93
C ALA A 166 -0.18 20.17 15.79
#